data_8d5822ec7b2f86aafbaba798f5c631bb
#
_entry.id   8d5822ec7b2f86aafbaba798f5c631bb
#
_cell.length_a   1.000
_cell.length_b   1.000
_cell.length_c   1.000
_cell.angle_alpha   90.00
_cell.angle_beta   90.00
_cell.angle_gamma   90.00
#
_symmetry.space_group_name_H-M   'P 1'
#
loop_
_entity.id
_entity.type
_entity.pdbx_description
1 polymer ?
#
loop_
_entity_poly.entity_id
_entity_poly.type
_entity_poly.pdbx_seq_one_letter_code
_entity_poly.pdbx_strand_id
1 'polypeptide(L)'
;MKIVSFSLEQGNKYFGDIDKDRFFIGKSVPYLRNKGLINNTGTPGQKYDRNDFRPAFGFWADFIHPTAMAEGALYHTLNTYDGAHFTFSFLQFAAHVPNGDFVRYFRELLKLPLAAQYFPDLALHNNRISLITGAVPVSLESDSSTTDLMEYLNPSIKSIESTEVIQAAKFIHWVQNDPQHRQTQIEIGITIFKEKMVEYARRYGLDGVADTICLVIADIRHQGRASSAEIQTALRSSKPLDNLLDIGKSRFPHRIDVLRQEIGVLTKAGTLGVRKYSAAKNDFV
;
A
#
# COMPACT_ATOMS: atom_id res chain seq x y z
N MET A 1 18.25 17.67 8.99
CA MET A 1 16.77 17.58 9.10
C MET A 1 16.16 18.22 7.86
N LYS A 2 15.23 17.52 7.20
CA LYS A 2 14.45 18.07 6.08
C LYS A 2 13.37 19.01 6.62
N ILE A 3 13.39 20.25 6.16
CA ILE A 3 12.38 21.26 6.54
C ILE A 3 11.33 21.29 5.44
N VAL A 4 10.07 21.11 5.82
CA VAL A 4 8.94 21.17 4.91
C VAL A 4 8.33 22.56 4.96
N SER A 5 8.25 23.23 3.83
CA SER A 5 7.31 24.33 3.61
C SER A 5 6.22 23.88 2.63
N PHE A 6 5.03 24.45 2.72
CA PHE A 6 3.93 24.09 1.82
C PHE A 6 3.06 25.30 1.50
N SER A 7 2.36 25.20 0.37
CA SER A 7 1.37 26.19 -0.10
C SER A 7 0.08 25.53 -0.52
N LEU A 8 -1.03 26.24 -0.32
CA LEU A 8 -2.34 25.87 -0.85
C LEU A 8 -2.61 26.70 -2.11
N GLU A 9 -2.85 26.04 -3.23
CA GLU A 9 -3.07 26.67 -4.53
C GLU A 9 -4.36 26.19 -5.19
N GLN A 10 -4.88 27.00 -6.07
CA GLN A 10 -6.13 26.73 -6.81
C GLN A 10 -7.28 26.29 -5.89
N GLY A 11 -7.27 26.77 -4.64
CA GLY A 11 -8.31 26.55 -3.62
C GLY A 11 -8.30 25.17 -2.95
N ASN A 12 -7.62 24.15 -3.52
CA ASN A 12 -7.65 22.82 -2.93
C ASN A 12 -6.40 21.96 -3.18
N LYS A 13 -5.36 22.45 -3.83
CA LYS A 13 -4.14 21.71 -4.12
C LYS A 13 -3.03 22.13 -3.18
N TYR A 14 -2.40 21.17 -2.51
CA TYR A 14 -1.27 21.37 -1.63
C TYR A 14 0.02 20.99 -2.36
N PHE A 15 0.99 21.92 -2.33
CA PHE A 15 2.34 21.70 -2.84
C PHE A 15 3.34 21.84 -1.70
N GLY A 16 4.30 20.93 -1.66
CA GLY A 16 5.42 20.96 -0.73
C GLY A 16 6.67 21.50 -1.38
N ASP A 17 7.59 22.01 -0.56
CA ASP A 17 8.95 22.33 -0.92
C ASP A 17 9.88 21.78 0.16
N ILE A 18 10.85 20.97 -0.25
CA ILE A 18 11.92 20.43 0.58
C ILE A 18 13.22 20.59 -0.20
N ASP A 19 14.22 21.28 0.36
CA ASP A 19 15.52 21.50 -0.28
C ASP A 19 15.42 22.13 -1.69
N LYS A 20 14.44 23.00 -1.92
CA LYS A 20 14.10 23.64 -3.21
C LYS A 20 13.52 22.68 -4.25
N ASP A 21 13.19 21.45 -3.86
CA ASP A 21 12.39 20.54 -4.68
C ASP A 21 10.92 20.76 -4.38
N ARG A 22 10.20 21.29 -5.40
CA ARG A 22 8.77 21.55 -5.32
C ARG A 22 7.99 20.39 -5.89
N PHE A 23 7.06 19.84 -5.12
CA PHE A 23 6.27 18.69 -5.51
C PHE A 23 4.81 18.81 -5.07
N PHE A 24 3.95 18.06 -5.74
CA PHE A 24 2.53 17.97 -5.38
C PHE A 24 2.35 17.01 -4.20
N ILE A 25 1.67 17.46 -3.14
CA ILE A 25 1.33 16.63 -1.97
C ILE A 25 -0.02 15.93 -2.21
N GLY A 26 -1.04 16.68 -2.56
CA GLY A 26 -2.38 16.16 -2.76
C GLY A 26 -3.41 17.27 -2.94
N LYS A 27 -4.61 16.87 -3.29
CA LYS A 27 -5.78 17.77 -3.29
C LYS A 27 -6.69 17.48 -2.11
N SER A 28 -7.26 18.53 -1.54
CA SER A 28 -8.30 18.43 -0.53
C SER A 28 -9.57 17.85 -1.14
N VAL A 29 -10.13 16.81 -0.52
CA VAL A 29 -11.40 16.22 -0.90
C VAL A 29 -12.30 16.03 0.31
N PRO A 30 -13.62 16.27 0.16
CA PRO A 30 -14.60 15.84 1.15
C PRO A 30 -14.88 14.34 0.98
N TYR A 31 -15.09 13.65 2.09
CA TYR A 31 -15.50 12.24 2.12
C TYR A 31 -16.49 12.02 3.26
N LEU A 32 -17.77 11.81 2.95
CA LEU A 32 -18.85 11.78 3.94
C LEU A 32 -18.85 13.06 4.81
N ARG A 33 -18.55 12.95 6.11
CA ARG A 33 -18.44 14.08 7.05
C ARG A 33 -16.98 14.47 7.33
N ASN A 34 -16.05 13.89 6.58
CA ASN A 34 -14.60 14.08 6.77
C ASN A 34 -14.02 14.91 5.61
N LYS A 35 -12.77 15.34 5.79
CA LYS A 35 -12.00 16.06 4.80
C LYS A 35 -10.51 15.69 4.97
N GLY A 36 -9.82 15.42 3.90
CA GLY A 36 -8.40 15.12 3.91
C GLY A 36 -7.78 15.21 2.53
N LEU A 37 -6.57 14.73 2.39
CA LEU A 37 -5.78 14.77 1.16
C LEU A 37 -5.93 13.48 0.35
N ILE A 38 -5.84 13.61 -0.98
CA ILE A 38 -5.71 12.51 -1.92
C ILE A 38 -4.77 12.88 -3.07
N ASN A 39 -3.94 11.92 -3.52
CA ASN A 39 -3.03 12.13 -4.66
C ASN A 39 -2.95 10.93 -5.62
N ASN A 40 -3.94 10.09 -5.67
CA ASN A 40 -3.90 8.79 -6.35
C ASN A 40 -4.06 8.80 -7.88
N THR A 41 -4.34 9.92 -8.53
CA THR A 41 -4.59 9.96 -9.97
C THR A 41 -3.93 11.14 -10.66
N GLY A 42 -3.30 10.85 -11.83
CA GLY A 42 -2.74 11.90 -12.70
C GLY A 42 -1.53 12.65 -12.14
N THR A 43 -0.97 12.18 -11.03
CA THR A 43 0.20 12.81 -10.40
C THR A 43 1.47 12.22 -11.01
N PRO A 44 2.42 13.05 -11.47
CA PRO A 44 3.74 12.59 -11.87
C PRO A 44 4.49 12.00 -10.67
N GLY A 45 5.25 10.94 -10.89
CA GLY A 45 6.07 10.35 -9.83
C GLY A 45 6.58 8.96 -10.18
N GLN A 46 7.40 8.42 -9.28
CA GLN A 46 7.97 7.09 -9.42
C GLN A 46 6.88 6.03 -9.35
N LYS A 47 6.92 5.11 -10.31
CA LYS A 47 5.98 3.98 -10.38
C LYS A 47 6.70 2.66 -10.17
N TYR A 48 5.97 1.71 -9.64
CA TYR A 48 6.41 0.34 -9.55
C TYR A 48 6.63 -0.25 -10.96
N ASP A 49 7.84 -0.77 -11.20
CA ASP A 49 8.15 -1.64 -12.32
C ASP A 49 8.62 -2.99 -11.78
N ARG A 50 7.93 -4.07 -12.13
CA ARG A 50 8.25 -5.43 -11.70
C ARG A 50 9.66 -5.85 -12.10
N ASN A 51 10.21 -5.32 -13.20
CA ASN A 51 11.53 -5.68 -13.70
C ASN A 51 12.65 -5.23 -12.76
N ASP A 52 12.46 -4.12 -12.04
CA ASP A 52 13.41 -3.63 -11.04
C ASP A 52 13.50 -4.57 -9.83
N PHE A 53 12.41 -5.31 -9.54
CA PHE A 53 12.28 -6.13 -8.34
C PHE A 53 12.36 -7.65 -8.60
N ARG A 54 12.27 -8.09 -9.84
CA ARG A 54 12.44 -9.53 -10.20
C ARG A 54 13.78 -10.12 -9.76
N PRO A 55 14.92 -9.42 -9.82
CA PRO A 55 16.19 -9.97 -9.32
C PRO A 55 16.15 -10.34 -7.84
N ALA A 56 15.44 -9.54 -7.01
CA ALA A 56 15.35 -9.76 -5.57
C ALA A 56 14.20 -10.68 -5.16
N PHE A 57 13.03 -10.58 -5.83
CA PHE A 57 11.79 -11.24 -5.39
C PHE A 57 11.23 -12.28 -6.36
N GLY A 58 11.89 -12.47 -7.51
CA GLY A 58 11.50 -13.47 -8.50
C GLY A 58 10.04 -13.34 -8.92
N PHE A 59 9.33 -14.48 -8.90
CA PHE A 59 7.92 -14.58 -9.26
C PHE A 59 6.99 -13.62 -8.47
N TRP A 60 7.30 -13.30 -7.22
CA TRP A 60 6.44 -12.45 -6.41
C TRP A 60 6.36 -11.00 -6.90
N ALA A 61 7.38 -10.51 -7.59
CA ALA A 61 7.30 -9.23 -8.29
C ALA A 61 6.27 -9.27 -9.44
N ASP A 62 6.19 -10.39 -10.17
CA ASP A 62 5.18 -10.58 -11.22
C ASP A 62 3.78 -10.79 -10.61
N PHE A 63 3.68 -11.50 -9.49
CA PHE A 63 2.42 -11.81 -8.82
C PHE A 63 1.69 -10.56 -8.30
N ILE A 64 2.39 -9.61 -7.71
CA ILE A 64 1.76 -8.36 -7.22
C ILE A 64 1.49 -7.35 -8.34
N HIS A 65 2.10 -7.52 -9.53
CA HIS A 65 2.07 -6.53 -10.59
C HIS A 65 0.66 -6.14 -11.09
N PRO A 66 -0.26 -7.07 -11.40
CA PRO A 66 -1.60 -6.70 -11.84
C PRO A 66 -2.37 -5.88 -10.81
N THR A 67 -2.26 -6.22 -9.53
CA THR A 67 -2.84 -5.44 -8.43
C THR A 67 -2.21 -4.05 -8.34
N ALA A 68 -0.89 -3.96 -8.44
CA ALA A 68 -0.17 -2.69 -8.43
C ALA A 68 -0.64 -1.75 -9.57
N MET A 69 -0.75 -2.28 -10.79
CA MET A 69 -1.23 -1.51 -11.95
C MET A 69 -2.68 -1.06 -11.77
N ALA A 70 -3.54 -1.89 -11.21
CA ALA A 70 -4.93 -1.57 -10.92
C ALA A 70 -5.08 -0.48 -9.83
N GLU A 71 -4.10 -0.31 -8.96
CA GLU A 71 -3.99 0.78 -7.96
C GLU A 71 -3.19 2.00 -8.50
N GLY A 72 -2.79 1.99 -9.77
CA GLY A 72 -2.05 3.09 -10.42
C GLY A 72 -0.54 3.05 -10.24
N ALA A 73 -0.01 2.08 -9.49
CA ALA A 73 1.42 1.77 -9.30
C ALA A 73 2.29 2.90 -8.68
N LEU A 74 1.72 4.03 -8.28
CA LEU A 74 2.46 5.17 -7.73
C LEU A 74 2.91 4.90 -6.30
N TYR A 75 4.22 4.93 -6.03
CA TYR A 75 4.78 4.72 -4.69
C TYR A 75 4.25 5.71 -3.65
N HIS A 76 3.92 6.92 -4.05
CA HIS A 76 3.48 8.00 -3.18
C HIS A 76 1.96 8.17 -3.11
N THR A 77 1.18 7.17 -3.54
CA THR A 77 -0.28 7.20 -3.38
C THR A 77 -0.64 7.45 -1.91
N LEU A 78 -1.52 8.42 -1.70
CA LEU A 78 -1.91 8.89 -0.37
C LEU A 78 -3.41 9.10 -0.28
N ASN A 79 -4.01 8.72 0.85
CA ASN A 79 -5.28 9.28 1.32
C ASN A 79 -5.25 9.48 2.85
N THR A 80 -5.98 10.51 3.34
CA THR A 80 -5.99 10.87 4.77
C THR A 80 -7.39 11.18 5.30
N TYR A 81 -8.44 10.96 4.51
CA TYR A 81 -9.81 11.40 4.78
C TYR A 81 -10.71 10.36 5.45
N ASP A 82 -10.26 9.14 5.60
CA ASP A 82 -11.05 8.05 6.17
C ASP A 82 -10.60 7.64 7.58
N GLY A 83 -11.25 6.61 8.14
CA GLY A 83 -10.96 6.13 9.49
C GLY A 83 -9.56 5.55 9.70
N ALA A 84 -8.77 5.38 8.63
CA ALA A 84 -7.37 5.00 8.73
C ALA A 84 -6.46 6.20 9.08
N HIS A 85 -6.97 7.43 9.02
CA HIS A 85 -6.27 8.70 9.19
C HIS A 85 -5.13 8.92 8.20
N PHE A 86 -4.38 7.88 7.86
CA PHE A 86 -3.25 7.93 6.95
C PHE A 86 -3.10 6.59 6.22
N THR A 87 -3.23 6.61 4.90
CA THR A 87 -2.98 5.47 4.03
C THR A 87 -1.96 5.87 2.98
N PHE A 88 -0.90 5.08 2.83
CA PHE A 88 0.21 5.39 1.94
C PHE A 88 0.62 4.19 1.07
N SER A 89 1.26 4.43 -0.09
CA SER A 89 1.63 3.41 -1.07
C SER A 89 0.49 3.02 -2.02
N PHE A 90 0.85 2.61 -3.23
CA PHE A 90 -0.09 1.96 -4.14
C PHE A 90 -0.68 0.66 -3.56
N LEU A 91 -0.01 0.03 -2.59
CA LEU A 91 -0.53 -1.13 -1.86
C LEU A 91 -1.47 -0.76 -0.70
N GLN A 92 -1.80 0.52 -0.54
CA GLN A 92 -2.81 1.02 0.43
C GLN A 92 -2.51 0.63 1.88
N PHE A 93 -1.26 0.79 2.32
CA PHE A 93 -0.86 0.56 3.72
C PHE A 93 -1.58 1.53 4.65
N ALA A 94 -2.38 1.02 5.58
CA ALA A 94 -3.29 1.80 6.40
C ALA A 94 -2.82 1.89 7.87
N ALA A 95 -2.73 3.10 8.42
CA ALA A 95 -2.12 3.34 9.74
C ALA A 95 -2.95 2.83 10.93
N HIS A 96 -4.24 2.56 10.76
CA HIS A 96 -5.16 2.20 11.86
C HIS A 96 -5.07 0.75 12.35
N VAL A 97 -4.29 -0.10 11.66
CA VAL A 97 -4.20 -1.53 12.01
C VAL A 97 -2.98 -1.79 12.89
N PRO A 98 -3.13 -2.20 14.16
CA PRO A 98 -2.00 -2.56 15.02
C PRO A 98 -1.17 -3.70 14.42
N ASN A 99 0.16 -3.53 14.39
CA ASN A 99 1.10 -4.44 13.73
C ASN A 99 0.77 -4.75 12.26
N GLY A 100 -0.09 -3.93 11.62
CA GLY A 100 -0.49 -4.04 10.22
C GLY A 100 0.62 -3.59 9.26
N ASP A 101 0.23 -3.49 8.00
CA ASP A 101 1.13 -3.17 6.88
C ASP A 101 1.84 -1.83 7.05
N PHE A 102 1.12 -0.76 7.38
CA PHE A 102 1.72 0.57 7.58
C PHE A 102 2.68 0.60 8.77
N VAL A 103 2.31 0.00 9.91
CA VAL A 103 3.17 -0.03 11.10
C VAL A 103 4.46 -0.79 10.82
N ARG A 104 4.38 -1.96 10.18
CA ARG A 104 5.54 -2.76 9.78
C ARG A 104 6.42 -1.99 8.79
N TYR A 105 5.81 -1.39 7.78
CA TYR A 105 6.50 -0.57 6.80
C TYR A 105 7.21 0.62 7.45
N PHE A 106 6.54 1.38 8.33
CA PHE A 106 7.15 2.55 8.95
C PHE A 106 8.26 2.17 9.93
N ARG A 107 8.14 1.04 10.64
CA ARG A 107 9.25 0.49 11.44
C ARG A 107 10.49 0.22 10.59
N GLU A 108 10.33 -0.38 9.40
CA GLU A 108 11.46 -0.63 8.51
C GLU A 108 12.03 0.67 7.93
N LEU A 109 11.19 1.65 7.58
CA LEU A 109 11.66 2.96 7.16
C LEU A 109 12.53 3.66 8.22
N LEU A 110 12.16 3.54 9.49
CA LEU A 110 12.94 4.16 10.58
C LEU A 110 14.33 3.53 10.79
N LYS A 111 14.63 2.40 10.14
CA LYS A 111 15.98 1.80 10.11
C LYS A 111 16.85 2.35 8.97
N LEU A 112 16.26 3.01 7.99
CA LEU A 112 16.98 3.53 6.82
C LEU A 112 17.86 4.73 7.18
N PRO A 113 18.98 4.93 6.46
CA PRO A 113 19.93 6.03 6.75
C PRO A 113 19.32 7.42 6.74
N LEU A 114 18.30 7.66 5.90
CA LEU A 114 17.65 8.96 5.77
C LEU A 114 16.52 9.20 6.79
N ALA A 115 16.14 8.20 7.59
CA ALA A 115 15.03 8.30 8.53
C ALA A 115 15.12 9.52 9.45
N ALA A 116 16.25 9.73 10.10
CA ALA A 116 16.47 10.86 11.01
C ALA A 116 16.46 12.23 10.30
N GLN A 117 16.59 12.27 8.98
CA GLN A 117 16.46 13.53 8.23
C GLN A 117 14.99 13.91 8.05
N TYR A 118 14.09 12.93 7.83
CA TYR A 118 12.66 13.15 7.63
C TYR A 118 11.87 13.15 8.95
N PHE A 119 12.24 12.27 9.87
CA PHE A 119 11.56 12.06 11.16
C PHE A 119 12.58 12.11 12.32
N PRO A 120 13.18 13.29 12.59
CA PRO A 120 14.22 13.42 13.61
C PRO A 120 13.73 13.24 15.04
N ASP A 121 12.43 13.32 15.23
CA ASP A 121 11.70 13.15 16.49
C ASP A 121 11.24 11.71 16.73
N LEU A 122 11.47 10.80 15.77
CA LEU A 122 11.10 9.38 15.87
C LEU A 122 12.32 8.46 15.91
N ALA A 123 12.21 7.39 16.67
CA ALA A 123 13.13 6.26 16.60
C ALA A 123 12.39 4.94 16.96
N LEU A 124 13.05 3.82 16.69
CA LEU A 124 12.60 2.53 17.21
C LEU A 124 13.12 2.33 18.63
N HIS A 125 12.20 2.21 19.58
CA HIS A 125 12.48 1.79 20.95
C HIS A 125 11.72 0.51 21.25
N ASN A 126 12.41 -0.55 21.66
CA ASN A 126 11.82 -1.89 21.85
C ASN A 126 11.00 -2.37 20.64
N ASN A 127 11.52 -2.12 19.42
CA ASN A 127 10.88 -2.43 18.14
C ASN A 127 9.51 -1.73 17.93
N ARG A 128 9.26 -0.61 18.60
CA ARG A 128 8.08 0.24 18.47
C ARG A 128 8.45 1.62 17.96
N ILE A 129 7.58 2.20 17.13
CA ILE A 129 7.72 3.60 16.70
C ILE A 129 7.50 4.48 17.91
N SER A 130 8.50 5.27 18.29
CA SER A 130 8.46 6.07 19.51
C SER A 130 8.94 7.49 19.27
N LEU A 131 8.29 8.47 19.92
CA LEU A 131 8.78 9.83 20.06
C LEU A 131 9.99 9.85 20.99
N ILE A 132 11.06 10.55 20.58
CA ILE A 132 12.32 10.68 21.32
C ILE A 132 12.61 12.11 21.75
N THR A 133 11.60 12.97 21.80
CA THR A 133 11.75 14.39 22.14
C THR A 133 11.92 14.67 23.63
N GLY A 134 11.71 13.67 24.47
CA GLY A 134 11.85 13.74 25.93
C GLY A 134 12.96 12.86 26.49
N ALA A 135 13.11 12.87 27.82
CA ALA A 135 14.08 12.01 28.51
C ALA A 135 13.75 10.51 28.39
N VAL A 136 12.48 10.17 28.17
CA VAL A 136 11.99 8.80 28.03
C VAL A 136 11.25 8.69 26.69
N PRO A 137 11.58 7.72 25.84
CA PRO A 137 10.84 7.47 24.59
C PRO A 137 9.37 7.12 24.89
N VAL A 138 8.44 7.72 24.13
CA VAL A 138 7.00 7.46 24.21
C VAL A 138 6.55 6.69 22.98
N SER A 139 6.08 5.46 23.18
CA SER A 139 5.62 4.62 22.05
C SER A 139 4.32 5.18 21.46
N LEU A 140 4.27 5.29 20.12
CA LEU A 140 3.11 5.75 19.38
C LEU A 140 2.18 4.60 18.95
N GLU A 141 2.58 3.35 19.16
CA GLU A 141 1.78 2.19 18.81
C GLU A 141 2.03 1.03 19.77
N SER A 142 1.05 0.13 19.82
CA SER A 142 1.09 -1.08 20.66
C SER A 142 0.53 -2.29 19.91
N ASP A 143 0.45 -3.45 20.57
CA ASP A 143 -0.17 -4.64 19.98
C ASP A 143 -1.69 -4.48 19.75
N SER A 144 -2.32 -3.51 20.40
CA SER A 144 -3.77 -3.30 20.34
C SER A 144 -4.20 -1.91 19.86
N SER A 145 -3.27 -0.96 19.69
CA SER A 145 -3.62 0.42 19.32
C SER A 145 -2.55 1.08 18.47
N THR A 146 -3.00 1.89 17.51
CA THR A 146 -2.21 2.83 16.71
C THR A 146 -2.71 4.26 16.86
N THR A 147 -3.54 4.55 17.87
CA THR A 147 -4.20 5.85 18.02
C THR A 147 -3.19 7.00 18.05
N ASP A 148 -2.15 6.89 18.85
CA ASP A 148 -1.14 7.96 18.99
C ASP A 148 -0.30 8.11 17.70
N LEU A 149 -0.08 7.01 16.95
CA LEU A 149 0.56 7.06 15.64
C LEU A 149 -0.34 7.76 14.62
N MET A 150 -1.63 7.45 14.60
CA MET A 150 -2.59 8.13 13.73
C MET A 150 -2.66 9.63 14.04
N GLU A 151 -2.70 10.01 15.32
CA GLU A 151 -2.69 11.40 15.76
C GLU A 151 -1.38 12.13 15.37
N TYR A 152 -0.24 11.48 15.48
CA TYR A 152 1.05 11.99 15.01
C TYR A 152 1.07 12.26 13.50
N LEU A 153 0.45 11.39 12.71
CA LEU A 153 0.43 11.50 11.25
C LEU A 153 -0.65 12.47 10.76
N ASN A 154 -1.85 12.36 11.28
CA ASN A 154 -3.02 13.15 10.92
C ASN A 154 -3.96 13.29 12.13
N PRO A 155 -3.87 14.39 12.89
CA PRO A 155 -4.61 14.56 14.13
C PRO A 155 -6.12 14.75 13.93
N SER A 156 -6.56 15.10 12.72
CA SER A 156 -7.97 15.35 12.44
C SER A 156 -8.40 14.90 11.05
N ILE A 157 -9.44 14.08 10.98
CA ILE A 157 -10.11 13.77 9.71
C ILE A 157 -11.27 14.73 9.39
N LYS A 158 -11.47 15.79 10.18
CA LYS A 158 -12.54 16.78 9.96
C LYS A 158 -12.05 18.01 9.20
N SER A 159 -10.80 18.36 9.36
CA SER A 159 -10.13 19.48 8.72
C SER A 159 -8.71 19.11 8.36
N ILE A 160 -8.19 19.65 7.27
CA ILE A 160 -6.78 19.49 6.91
C ILE A 160 -5.95 20.39 7.80
N GLU A 161 -5.02 19.81 8.54
CA GLU A 161 -4.12 20.51 9.45
C GLU A 161 -2.69 20.52 8.91
N SER A 162 -1.89 21.48 9.37
CA SER A 162 -0.48 21.61 8.94
C SER A 162 0.31 20.33 9.23
N THR A 163 0.04 19.65 10.33
CA THR A 163 0.67 18.37 10.69
C THR A 163 0.46 17.33 9.62
N GLU A 164 -0.78 17.10 9.21
CA GLU A 164 -1.13 16.16 8.12
C GLU A 164 -0.35 16.46 6.84
N VAL A 165 -0.36 17.75 6.42
CA VAL A 165 0.33 18.18 5.20
C VAL A 165 1.83 17.95 5.29
N ILE A 166 2.45 18.26 6.44
CA ILE A 166 3.89 18.08 6.69
C ILE A 166 4.26 16.59 6.66
N GLN A 167 3.51 15.74 7.35
CA GLN A 167 3.80 14.31 7.37
C GLN A 167 3.62 13.69 5.97
N ALA A 168 2.54 14.04 5.27
CA ALA A 168 2.33 13.63 3.88
C ALA A 168 3.49 14.06 2.98
N ALA A 169 3.93 15.31 3.08
CA ALA A 169 5.07 15.84 2.31
C ALA A 169 6.36 15.06 2.57
N LYS A 170 6.67 14.73 3.83
CA LYS A 170 7.85 13.93 4.20
C LYS A 170 7.84 12.55 3.53
N PHE A 171 6.74 11.81 3.63
CA PHE A 171 6.62 10.50 3.00
C PHE A 171 6.72 10.57 1.48
N ILE A 172 6.02 11.51 0.84
CA ILE A 172 6.01 11.70 -0.61
C ILE A 172 7.40 12.06 -1.13
N HIS A 173 8.04 13.08 -0.56
CA HIS A 173 9.38 13.49 -0.99
C HIS A 173 10.39 12.36 -0.77
N TRP A 174 10.34 11.69 0.38
CA TRP A 174 11.27 10.61 0.67
C TRP A 174 11.15 9.46 -0.33
N VAL A 175 9.93 8.94 -0.58
CA VAL A 175 9.76 7.82 -1.50
C VAL A 175 10.11 8.17 -2.95
N GLN A 176 9.92 9.41 -3.37
CA GLN A 176 10.30 9.84 -4.70
C GLN A 176 11.82 9.94 -4.89
N ASN A 177 12.55 10.31 -3.84
CA ASN A 177 13.98 10.58 -3.89
C ASN A 177 14.89 9.48 -3.33
N ASP A 178 14.32 8.39 -2.75
CA ASP A 178 15.10 7.32 -2.15
C ASP A 178 14.69 5.94 -2.68
N PRO A 179 15.58 5.26 -3.44
CA PRO A 179 15.34 3.89 -3.88
C PRO A 179 15.17 2.87 -2.74
N GLN A 180 15.86 3.07 -1.59
CA GLN A 180 15.73 2.16 -0.44
C GLN A 180 14.34 2.27 0.18
N HIS A 181 13.76 3.46 0.22
CA HIS A 181 12.37 3.63 0.64
C HIS A 181 11.39 2.85 -0.26
N ARG A 182 11.55 2.94 -1.59
CA ARG A 182 10.74 2.17 -2.55
C ARG A 182 10.93 0.67 -2.40
N GLN A 183 12.18 0.21 -2.21
CA GLN A 183 12.48 -1.18 -1.97
C GLN A 183 11.78 -1.70 -0.71
N THR A 184 11.88 -0.98 0.41
CA THR A 184 11.19 -1.32 1.67
C THR A 184 9.67 -1.45 1.48
N GLN A 185 9.07 -0.58 0.67
CA GLN A 185 7.65 -0.66 0.36
C GLN A 185 7.29 -1.98 -0.34
N ILE A 186 8.11 -2.41 -1.30
CA ILE A 186 7.90 -3.67 -2.04
C ILE A 186 8.18 -4.89 -1.16
N GLU A 187 9.23 -4.88 -0.36
CA GLU A 187 9.55 -5.97 0.59
C GLU A 187 8.41 -6.25 1.56
N ILE A 188 7.89 -5.19 2.17
CA ILE A 188 6.73 -5.30 3.09
C ILE A 188 5.49 -5.78 2.34
N GLY A 189 5.21 -5.20 1.17
CA GLY A 189 4.07 -5.61 0.35
C GLY A 189 4.11 -7.08 -0.02
N ILE A 190 5.23 -7.58 -0.56
CA ILE A 190 5.40 -8.99 -0.93
C ILE A 190 5.30 -9.89 0.30
N THR A 191 5.89 -9.50 1.42
CA THR A 191 5.81 -10.27 2.67
C THR A 191 4.36 -10.44 3.12
N ILE A 192 3.58 -9.37 3.09
CA ILE A 192 2.16 -9.40 3.43
C ILE A 192 1.36 -10.26 2.45
N PHE A 193 1.61 -10.13 1.14
CA PHE A 193 0.96 -10.99 0.15
C PHE A 193 1.27 -12.47 0.37
N LYS A 194 2.52 -12.84 0.71
CA LYS A 194 2.90 -14.21 1.07
C LYS A 194 2.13 -14.73 2.29
N GLU A 195 2.11 -13.95 3.36
CA GLU A 195 1.37 -14.30 4.59
C GLU A 195 -0.12 -14.47 4.32
N LYS A 196 -0.71 -13.54 3.55
CA LYS A 196 -2.12 -13.61 3.16
C LYS A 196 -2.43 -14.79 2.24
N MET A 197 -1.52 -15.16 1.35
CA MET A 197 -1.68 -16.36 0.51
C MET A 197 -1.75 -17.64 1.33
N VAL A 198 -0.98 -17.79 2.41
CA VAL A 198 -1.10 -18.93 3.35
C VAL A 198 -2.51 -18.95 3.97
N GLU A 199 -3.03 -17.79 4.40
CA GLU A 199 -4.38 -17.67 4.95
C GLU A 199 -5.45 -18.04 3.90
N TYR A 200 -5.32 -17.50 2.69
CA TYR A 200 -6.28 -17.72 1.60
C TYR A 200 -6.24 -19.16 1.09
N ALA A 201 -5.05 -19.76 1.00
CA ALA A 201 -4.89 -21.15 0.61
C ALA A 201 -5.65 -22.10 1.55
N ARG A 202 -5.53 -21.89 2.86
CA ARG A 202 -6.29 -22.64 3.87
C ARG A 202 -7.79 -22.38 3.79
N ARG A 203 -8.21 -21.11 3.62
CA ARG A 203 -9.61 -20.70 3.62
C ARG A 203 -10.37 -21.18 2.39
N TYR A 204 -9.73 -21.20 1.24
CA TYR A 204 -10.35 -21.48 -0.06
C TYR A 204 -9.92 -22.80 -0.70
N GLY A 205 -9.01 -23.56 -0.05
CA GLY A 205 -8.51 -24.83 -0.58
C GLY A 205 -7.67 -24.65 -1.85
N LEU A 206 -6.66 -23.76 -1.81
CA LEU A 206 -5.91 -23.37 -3.01
C LEU A 206 -4.67 -24.25 -3.30
N ASP A 207 -4.46 -25.36 -2.60
CA ASP A 207 -3.36 -26.29 -2.92
C ASP A 207 -3.54 -26.84 -4.34
N GLY A 208 -2.49 -26.74 -5.16
CA GLY A 208 -2.52 -27.14 -6.57
C GLY A 208 -3.27 -26.19 -7.51
N VAL A 209 -3.81 -25.07 -7.02
CA VAL A 209 -4.54 -24.09 -7.81
C VAL A 209 -3.58 -23.15 -8.55
N ALA A 210 -3.94 -22.79 -9.79
CA ALA A 210 -3.13 -21.92 -10.65
C ALA A 210 -2.89 -20.54 -10.02
N ASP A 211 -1.70 -19.99 -10.24
CA ASP A 211 -1.24 -18.70 -9.76
C ASP A 211 -2.16 -17.53 -10.17
N THR A 212 -2.72 -17.56 -11.38
CA THR A 212 -3.67 -16.54 -11.86
C THR A 212 -4.95 -16.49 -11.02
N ILE A 213 -5.49 -17.63 -10.61
CA ILE A 213 -6.67 -17.72 -9.73
C ILE A 213 -6.31 -17.19 -8.33
N CYS A 214 -5.17 -17.61 -7.80
CA CYS A 214 -4.66 -17.16 -6.50
C CYS A 214 -4.45 -15.64 -6.48
N LEU A 215 -3.87 -15.08 -7.54
CA LEU A 215 -3.67 -13.63 -7.70
C LEU A 215 -5.00 -12.87 -7.65
N VAL A 216 -6.00 -13.32 -8.41
CA VAL A 216 -7.30 -12.63 -8.44
C VAL A 216 -8.00 -12.71 -7.07
N ILE A 217 -7.90 -13.82 -6.36
CA ILE A 217 -8.40 -13.92 -4.98
C ILE A 217 -7.67 -12.95 -4.05
N ALA A 218 -6.34 -12.87 -4.16
CA ALA A 218 -5.55 -11.95 -3.35
C ALA A 218 -5.94 -10.48 -3.64
N ASP A 219 -6.16 -10.11 -4.91
CA ASP A 219 -6.62 -8.78 -5.31
C ASP A 219 -8.05 -8.48 -4.82
N ILE A 220 -8.99 -9.43 -4.91
CA ILE A 220 -10.34 -9.28 -4.36
C ILE A 220 -10.29 -8.99 -2.87
N ARG A 221 -9.45 -9.73 -2.15
CA ARG A 221 -9.31 -9.60 -0.68
C ARG A 221 -8.56 -8.34 -0.29
N HIS A 222 -7.57 -7.95 -1.06
CA HIS A 222 -6.84 -6.69 -0.87
C HIS A 222 -7.79 -5.49 -0.98
N GLN A 223 -8.63 -5.45 -2.01
CA GLN A 223 -9.60 -4.37 -2.19
C GLN A 223 -10.85 -4.51 -1.30
N GLY A 224 -11.13 -5.70 -0.74
CA GLY A 224 -12.34 -5.94 0.05
C GLY A 224 -13.65 -5.96 -0.74
N ARG A 225 -13.61 -6.28 -2.07
CA ARG A 225 -14.78 -6.16 -2.95
C ARG A 225 -15.74 -7.34 -2.94
N ALA A 226 -15.41 -8.44 -2.25
CA ALA A 226 -16.29 -9.59 -2.12
C ALA A 226 -16.19 -10.29 -0.77
N SER A 227 -17.27 -10.93 -0.39
CA SER A 227 -17.34 -11.88 0.73
C SER A 227 -16.63 -13.19 0.41
N SER A 228 -16.31 -13.97 1.43
CA SER A 228 -15.76 -15.33 1.25
C SER A 228 -16.72 -16.26 0.50
N ALA A 229 -18.03 -16.12 0.67
CA ALA A 229 -19.03 -16.93 -0.02
C ALA A 229 -19.07 -16.66 -1.52
N GLU A 230 -18.98 -15.40 -1.95
CA GLU A 230 -18.91 -15.02 -3.37
C GLU A 230 -17.66 -15.59 -4.04
N ILE A 231 -16.49 -15.51 -3.38
CA ILE A 231 -15.24 -16.09 -3.89
C ILE A 231 -15.38 -17.61 -4.03
N GLN A 232 -15.94 -18.31 -3.03
CA GLN A 232 -16.13 -19.76 -3.10
C GLN A 232 -17.11 -20.17 -4.20
N THR A 233 -18.17 -19.40 -4.43
CA THR A 233 -19.12 -19.65 -5.52
C THR A 233 -18.43 -19.53 -6.88
N ALA A 234 -17.62 -18.49 -7.08
CA ALA A 234 -16.87 -18.31 -8.31
C ALA A 234 -15.84 -19.43 -8.53
N LEU A 235 -15.14 -19.87 -7.48
CA LEU A 235 -14.17 -20.98 -7.55
C LEU A 235 -14.78 -22.32 -7.97
N ARG A 236 -16.03 -22.60 -7.57
CA ARG A 236 -16.74 -23.86 -7.90
C ARG A 236 -17.37 -23.86 -9.29
N SER A 237 -17.31 -22.75 -10.00
CA SER A 237 -17.90 -22.63 -11.33
C SER A 237 -17.07 -23.34 -12.40
N SER A 238 -17.65 -23.51 -13.61
CA SER A 238 -16.94 -24.07 -14.77
C SER A 238 -15.85 -23.15 -15.33
N LYS A 239 -15.88 -21.85 -14.98
CA LYS A 239 -14.90 -20.82 -15.42
C LYS A 239 -14.44 -19.98 -14.22
N PRO A 240 -13.67 -20.57 -13.30
CA PRO A 240 -13.37 -19.91 -12.01
C PRO A 240 -12.60 -18.60 -12.20
N LEU A 241 -11.62 -18.52 -13.09
CA LEU A 241 -10.86 -17.30 -13.33
C LEU A 241 -11.74 -16.15 -13.85
N ASP A 242 -12.59 -16.43 -14.85
CA ASP A 242 -13.48 -15.42 -15.42
C ASP A 242 -14.48 -14.91 -14.40
N ASN A 243 -15.10 -15.83 -13.63
CA ASN A 243 -16.09 -15.48 -12.64
C ASN A 243 -15.49 -14.73 -11.44
N LEU A 244 -14.26 -15.03 -11.03
CA LEU A 244 -13.53 -14.24 -10.03
C LEU A 244 -13.21 -12.84 -10.55
N LEU A 245 -12.75 -12.72 -11.79
CA LEU A 245 -12.47 -11.41 -12.40
C LEU A 245 -13.74 -10.56 -12.58
N ASP A 246 -14.90 -11.15 -12.79
CA ASP A 246 -16.16 -10.40 -12.90
C ASP A 246 -16.71 -9.91 -11.56
N ILE A 247 -16.18 -10.38 -10.42
CA ILE A 247 -16.57 -9.89 -9.11
C ILE A 247 -16.26 -8.39 -9.00
N GLY A 248 -17.31 -7.60 -8.76
CA GLY A 248 -17.23 -6.15 -8.59
C GLY A 248 -17.14 -5.34 -9.90
N LYS A 249 -17.27 -5.96 -11.08
CA LYS A 249 -17.15 -5.29 -12.38
C LYS A 249 -18.11 -4.10 -12.53
N SER A 250 -19.33 -4.18 -12.02
CA SER A 250 -20.29 -3.07 -12.08
C SER A 250 -19.86 -1.84 -11.26
N ARG A 251 -19.11 -2.04 -10.17
CA ARG A 251 -18.63 -0.97 -9.29
C ARG A 251 -17.24 -0.46 -9.65
N PHE A 252 -16.39 -1.33 -10.20
CA PHE A 252 -14.97 -1.08 -10.46
C PHE A 252 -14.56 -1.53 -11.87
N PRO A 253 -15.24 -1.10 -12.96
CA PRO A 253 -14.98 -1.58 -14.32
C PRO A 253 -13.53 -1.37 -14.74
N HIS A 254 -12.98 -0.17 -14.54
CA HIS A 254 -11.60 0.15 -14.92
C HIS A 254 -10.57 -0.77 -14.23
N ARG A 255 -10.74 -1.05 -12.93
CA ARG A 255 -9.86 -1.98 -12.20
C ARG A 255 -9.88 -3.38 -12.84
N ILE A 256 -11.06 -3.88 -13.15
CA ILE A 256 -11.22 -5.22 -13.74
C ILE A 256 -10.58 -5.28 -15.15
N ASP A 257 -10.73 -4.23 -15.93
CA ASP A 257 -10.12 -4.14 -17.26
C ASP A 257 -8.59 -4.15 -17.15
N VAL A 258 -8.01 -3.38 -16.25
CA VAL A 258 -6.56 -3.38 -15.96
C VAL A 258 -6.09 -4.77 -15.52
N LEU A 259 -6.78 -5.41 -14.57
CA LEU A 259 -6.42 -6.75 -14.10
C LEU A 259 -6.43 -7.77 -15.25
N ARG A 260 -7.47 -7.78 -16.09
CA ARG A 260 -7.55 -8.67 -17.26
C ARG A 260 -6.41 -8.43 -18.25
N GLN A 261 -6.13 -7.16 -18.54
CA GLN A 261 -5.05 -6.78 -19.44
C GLN A 261 -3.70 -7.26 -18.92
N GLU A 262 -3.35 -6.93 -17.66
CA GLU A 262 -2.04 -7.25 -17.10
C GLU A 262 -1.84 -8.76 -16.90
N ILE A 263 -2.86 -9.47 -16.40
CA ILE A 263 -2.81 -10.94 -16.31
C ILE A 263 -2.64 -11.55 -17.71
N GLY A 264 -3.35 -11.05 -18.72
CA GLY A 264 -3.22 -11.52 -20.09
C GLY A 264 -1.83 -11.31 -20.68
N VAL A 265 -1.22 -10.14 -20.44
CA VAL A 265 0.16 -9.83 -20.86
C VAL A 265 1.16 -10.78 -20.20
N LEU A 266 1.06 -10.97 -18.89
CA LEU A 266 1.99 -11.83 -18.14
C LEU A 266 1.80 -13.31 -18.46
N THR A 267 0.58 -13.76 -18.73
CA THR A 267 0.31 -15.14 -19.17
C THR A 267 0.89 -15.42 -20.56
N LYS A 268 0.71 -14.48 -21.50
CA LYS A 268 1.34 -14.60 -22.84
C LYS A 268 2.87 -14.61 -22.78
N ALA A 269 3.45 -13.89 -21.82
CA ALA A 269 4.90 -13.88 -21.60
C ALA A 269 5.41 -15.11 -20.84
N GLY A 270 4.53 -16.05 -20.43
CA GLY A 270 4.90 -17.23 -19.65
C GLY A 270 5.35 -16.93 -18.22
N THR A 271 5.00 -15.77 -17.69
CA THR A 271 5.36 -15.33 -16.33
C THR A 271 4.29 -15.69 -15.31
N LEU A 272 3.01 -15.67 -15.72
CA LEU A 272 1.85 -16.16 -14.97
C LEU A 272 1.18 -17.30 -15.70
N GLY A 273 0.34 -18.06 -15.01
CA GLY A 273 -0.41 -19.19 -15.56
C GLY A 273 0.41 -20.48 -15.67
N VAL A 274 1.66 -20.48 -15.19
CA VAL A 274 2.60 -21.60 -15.30
C VAL A 274 2.94 -22.23 -13.93
N ARG A 275 2.48 -21.64 -12.84
CA ARG A 275 2.74 -22.10 -11.48
C ARG A 275 1.46 -22.48 -10.77
N LYS A 276 1.61 -23.32 -9.74
CA LYS A 276 0.52 -23.67 -8.82
C LYS A 276 0.95 -23.40 -7.39
N TYR A 277 0.01 -22.99 -6.55
CA TYR A 277 0.28 -22.83 -5.13
C TYR A 277 0.50 -24.19 -4.47
N SER A 278 1.54 -24.30 -3.68
CA SER A 278 1.82 -25.48 -2.85
C SER A 278 1.63 -25.12 -1.38
N ALA A 279 0.61 -25.69 -0.73
CA ALA A 279 0.39 -25.52 0.69
C ALA A 279 1.53 -26.08 1.55
N ALA A 280 2.19 -27.14 1.07
CA ALA A 280 3.34 -27.73 1.77
C ALA A 280 4.57 -26.82 1.77
N LYS A 281 4.75 -26.02 0.70
CA LYS A 281 5.87 -25.06 0.59
C LYS A 281 5.50 -23.64 0.98
N ASN A 282 4.22 -23.35 1.16
CA ASN A 282 3.66 -22.00 1.31
C ASN A 282 4.13 -21.04 0.20
N ASP A 283 4.28 -21.56 -1.02
CA ASP A 283 4.77 -20.81 -2.17
C ASP A 283 4.27 -21.42 -3.49
N PHE A 284 4.53 -20.72 -4.60
CA PHE A 284 4.22 -21.16 -5.95
C PHE A 284 5.35 -22.03 -6.54
N VAL A 285 4.98 -23.16 -7.12
CA VAL A 285 5.89 -24.16 -7.72
C VAL A 285 5.54 -24.40 -9.18
#